data_0c42ce4b764c3cb671466e4df9664886
#
_entry.id   0c42ce4b764c3cb671466e4df9664886
#
_cell.length_a   1.000
_cell.length_b   1.000
_cell.length_c   1.000
_cell.angle_alpha   90.00
_cell.angle_beta   90.00
_cell.angle_gamma   90.00
#
_symmetry.space_group_name_H-M   'P 1'
#
loop_
_entity.id
_entity.type
_entity.pdbx_description
1 polymer ?
#
loop_
_entity_poly.entity_id
_entity_poly.type
_entity_poly.pdbx_seq_one_letter_code
_entity_poly.pdbx_strand_id
1 'polypeptide(L)'
;RPFIGEPGNFTRTAGRHDFSLEPPAVTMLDQLTESGKTVLSVGKIIDIFAERGITDFVRTNGNDDGIDKTSAYMDKDFTGLCFTNLVDYDMLYGHRNDVDGYAKALTHFDERLPELLAKLREDDILMITADHGCDPSTPSTDHSREYTPLLMYGAHITPGKNYGTRGSFADIAATILSYFDIKQKCAGEPLEL
;
A
#
# COMPACT_ATOMS: atom_id res chain seq x y z
N ARG A 1 19.48 -3.80 15.53
CA ARG A 1 19.14 -3.03 16.74
C ARG A 1 17.96 -2.12 16.42
N PRO A 2 16.83 -2.19 17.14
CA PRO A 2 15.65 -1.36 16.87
C PRO A 2 15.86 0.12 17.22
N PHE A 3 16.85 0.44 18.06
CA PHE A 3 17.22 1.80 18.45
C PHE A 3 18.72 1.88 18.80
N ILE A 4 19.25 3.10 18.76
CA ILE A 4 20.59 3.49 19.18
C ILE A 4 20.49 4.70 20.14
N GLY A 5 21.56 5.01 20.88
CA GLY A 5 21.61 6.13 21.82
C GLY A 5 21.70 5.67 23.28
N GLU A 6 21.46 6.60 24.18
CA GLU A 6 21.58 6.46 25.63
C GLU A 6 20.26 6.80 26.33
N PRO A 7 20.05 6.44 27.60
CA PRO A 7 18.86 6.81 28.35
C PRO A 7 18.54 8.31 28.26
N GLY A 8 17.32 8.65 27.81
CA GLY A 8 16.85 10.00 27.56
C GLY A 8 17.12 10.54 26.15
N ASN A 9 17.91 9.83 25.32
CA ASN A 9 18.19 10.24 23.94
C ASN A 9 18.31 9.03 23.01
N PHE A 10 17.24 8.24 22.89
CA PHE A 10 17.18 7.11 21.98
C PHE A 10 16.68 7.52 20.60
N THR A 11 17.39 7.09 19.57
CA THR A 11 16.96 7.22 18.17
C THR A 11 16.53 5.85 17.62
N ARG A 12 15.32 5.79 17.07
CA ARG A 12 14.79 4.59 16.42
C ARG A 12 15.54 4.34 15.11
N THR A 13 15.80 3.07 14.79
CA THR A 13 16.49 2.68 13.56
C THR A 13 15.58 1.83 12.66
N ALA A 14 15.97 1.67 11.40
CA ALA A 14 15.33 0.75 10.45
C ALA A 14 15.59 -0.74 10.78
N GLY A 15 16.43 -1.04 11.78
CA GLY A 15 16.78 -2.42 12.17
C GLY A 15 15.69 -3.13 12.99
N ARG A 16 14.42 -2.79 12.80
CA ARG A 16 13.25 -3.52 13.32
C ARG A 16 12.86 -4.61 12.34
N HIS A 17 12.43 -5.73 12.90
CA HIS A 17 11.79 -6.80 12.15
C HIS A 17 10.50 -7.19 12.85
N ASP A 18 9.43 -7.28 12.09
CA ASP A 18 8.14 -7.75 12.58
C ASP A 18 8.04 -9.25 12.29
N PHE A 19 7.82 -10.05 13.33
CA PHE A 19 7.57 -11.49 13.21
C PHE A 19 6.06 -11.71 13.03
N SER A 20 5.61 -11.52 11.82
CA SER A 20 4.19 -11.66 11.48
C SER A 20 3.77 -13.12 11.44
N LEU A 21 2.53 -13.40 11.86
CA LEU A 21 1.91 -14.67 11.58
C LEU A 21 1.58 -14.75 10.08
N GLU A 22 1.74 -15.93 9.51
CA GLU A 22 1.28 -16.15 8.15
C GLU A 22 -0.24 -15.89 8.03
N PRO A 23 -0.70 -15.35 6.89
CA PRO A 23 -2.12 -15.23 6.62
C PRO A 23 -2.84 -16.58 6.82
N PRO A 24 -4.00 -16.61 7.54
CA PRO A 24 -4.66 -17.86 7.89
C PRO A 24 -5.36 -18.55 6.71
N ALA A 25 -5.45 -17.87 5.57
CA ALA A 25 -6.09 -18.38 4.36
C ALA A 25 -5.28 -17.97 3.12
N VAL A 26 -5.68 -18.49 1.97
CA VAL A 26 -5.14 -18.08 0.65
C VAL A 26 -5.46 -16.61 0.41
N THR A 27 -4.44 -15.81 0.15
CA THR A 27 -4.55 -14.39 -0.12
C THR A 27 -4.64 -14.10 -1.62
N MET A 28 -4.94 -12.86 -1.98
CA MET A 28 -4.82 -12.39 -3.37
C MET A 28 -3.40 -12.58 -3.90
N LEU A 29 -2.38 -12.32 -3.08
CA LEU A 29 -0.98 -12.43 -3.50
C LEU A 29 -0.62 -13.88 -3.86
N ASP A 30 -1.10 -14.86 -3.08
CA ASP A 30 -0.94 -16.28 -3.42
C ASP A 30 -1.60 -16.60 -4.76
N GLN A 31 -2.84 -16.14 -4.98
CA GLN A 31 -3.58 -16.43 -6.22
C GLN A 31 -2.93 -15.80 -7.45
N LEU A 32 -2.37 -14.59 -7.32
CA LEU A 32 -1.59 -13.95 -8.37
C LEU A 32 -0.36 -14.78 -8.73
N THR A 33 0.45 -15.16 -7.73
CA THR A 33 1.69 -15.92 -7.95
C THR A 33 1.41 -17.34 -8.46
N GLU A 34 0.40 -18.03 -7.94
CA GLU A 34 -0.07 -19.33 -8.45
C GLU A 34 -0.51 -19.26 -9.92
N SER A 35 -1.02 -18.11 -10.35
CA SER A 35 -1.42 -17.84 -11.74
C SER A 35 -0.29 -17.31 -12.62
N GLY A 36 0.96 -17.36 -12.15
CA GLY A 36 2.15 -16.92 -12.86
C GLY A 36 2.31 -15.41 -12.98
N LYS A 37 1.58 -14.64 -12.17
CA LYS A 37 1.74 -13.19 -12.11
C LYS A 37 2.87 -12.81 -11.14
N THR A 38 3.55 -11.71 -11.45
CA THR A 38 4.59 -11.14 -10.57
C THR A 38 3.94 -10.31 -9.47
N VAL A 39 4.42 -10.46 -8.24
CA VAL A 39 4.04 -9.63 -7.10
C VAL A 39 5.28 -8.96 -6.53
N LEU A 40 5.38 -7.65 -6.76
CA LEU A 40 6.47 -6.79 -6.29
C LEU A 40 6.02 -6.05 -5.03
N SER A 41 6.79 -6.15 -3.96
CA SER A 41 6.49 -5.54 -2.68
C SER A 41 7.44 -4.38 -2.38
N VAL A 42 6.90 -3.23 -2.02
CA VAL A 42 7.66 -2.05 -1.59
C VAL A 42 7.27 -1.69 -0.16
N GLY A 43 8.27 -1.61 0.73
CA GLY A 43 8.06 -1.26 2.13
C GLY A 43 7.66 -2.46 3.00
N LYS A 44 6.65 -2.28 3.87
CA LYS A 44 6.26 -3.28 4.88
C LYS A 44 5.38 -4.42 4.36
N ILE A 45 4.95 -4.40 3.13
CA ILE A 45 4.08 -5.44 2.57
C ILE A 45 4.69 -6.83 2.76
N ILE A 46 6.01 -6.96 2.55
CA ILE A 46 6.73 -8.22 2.75
C ILE A 46 6.58 -8.78 4.19
N ASP A 47 6.62 -7.90 5.19
CA ASP A 47 6.48 -8.29 6.59
C ASP A 47 5.00 -8.58 6.95
N ILE A 48 4.06 -7.81 6.42
CA ILE A 48 2.61 -7.97 6.67
C ILE A 48 2.12 -9.33 6.19
N PHE A 49 2.58 -9.78 5.03
CA PHE A 49 2.20 -11.06 4.45
C PHE A 49 3.16 -12.21 4.80
N ALA A 50 4.12 -12.00 5.72
CA ALA A 50 5.11 -13.00 6.12
C ALA A 50 5.81 -13.65 4.91
N GLU A 51 6.21 -12.82 3.93
CA GLU A 51 6.84 -13.18 2.66
C GLU A 51 5.96 -14.00 1.70
N ARG A 52 4.74 -14.35 2.08
CA ARG A 52 3.89 -15.25 1.34
C ARG A 52 3.25 -14.56 0.13
N GLY A 53 3.30 -15.21 -1.03
CA GLY A 53 2.72 -14.69 -2.27
C GLY A 53 3.47 -13.49 -2.87
N ILE A 54 4.75 -13.30 -2.55
CA ILE A 54 5.59 -12.20 -3.02
C ILE A 54 6.75 -12.76 -3.83
N THR A 55 6.98 -12.22 -5.04
CA THR A 55 8.03 -12.69 -5.94
C THR A 55 9.33 -11.89 -5.84
N ASP A 56 9.25 -10.60 -5.49
CA ASP A 56 10.41 -9.72 -5.26
C ASP A 56 10.01 -8.60 -4.31
N PHE A 57 10.93 -8.08 -3.53
CA PHE A 57 10.66 -7.03 -2.58
C PHE A 57 11.82 -6.06 -2.36
N VAL A 58 11.48 -4.86 -1.94
CA VAL A 58 12.44 -3.85 -1.46
C VAL A 58 11.91 -3.19 -0.18
N ARG A 59 12.77 -3.07 0.82
CA ARG A 59 12.48 -2.33 2.05
C ARG A 59 12.70 -0.83 1.83
N THR A 60 12.03 0.01 2.61
CA THR A 60 12.07 1.46 2.47
C THR A 60 12.52 2.16 3.75
N ASN A 61 13.10 3.36 3.59
CA ASN A 61 13.51 4.24 4.68
C ASN A 61 12.57 5.44 4.86
N GLY A 62 11.33 5.35 4.37
CA GLY A 62 10.31 6.39 4.42
C GLY A 62 9.55 6.50 3.12
N ASN A 63 8.64 7.49 3.04
CA ASN A 63 7.73 7.62 1.90
C ASN A 63 8.45 7.96 0.60
N ASP A 64 9.42 8.88 0.61
CA ASP A 64 10.17 9.25 -0.60
C ASP A 64 10.92 8.07 -1.21
N ASP A 65 11.64 7.32 -0.39
CA ASP A 65 12.32 6.10 -0.81
C ASP A 65 11.32 5.05 -1.31
N GLY A 66 10.11 5.01 -0.74
CA GLY A 66 9.00 4.17 -1.21
C GLY A 66 8.51 4.56 -2.60
N ILE A 67 8.34 5.86 -2.85
CA ILE A 67 7.94 6.39 -4.16
C ILE A 67 9.03 6.09 -5.20
N ASP A 68 10.31 6.35 -4.88
CA ASP A 68 11.43 6.09 -5.76
C ASP A 68 11.53 4.60 -6.15
N LYS A 69 11.38 3.70 -5.19
CA LYS A 69 11.42 2.25 -5.42
C LYS A 69 10.20 1.73 -6.19
N THR A 70 9.03 2.32 -5.95
CA THR A 70 7.83 2.04 -6.76
C THR A 70 8.07 2.46 -8.20
N SER A 71 8.56 3.69 -8.41
CA SER A 71 8.92 4.22 -9.72
C SER A 71 9.95 3.33 -10.44
N ALA A 72 10.96 2.83 -9.71
CA ALA A 72 11.95 1.91 -10.27
C ALA A 72 11.37 0.54 -10.64
N TYR A 73 10.38 0.03 -9.88
CA TYR A 73 9.66 -1.18 -10.25
C TYR A 73 8.77 -0.98 -11.48
N MET A 74 8.17 0.19 -11.67
CA MET A 74 7.40 0.51 -12.88
C MET A 74 8.24 0.51 -14.16
N ASP A 75 9.55 0.70 -14.06
CA ASP A 75 10.48 0.60 -15.20
C ASP A 75 10.77 -0.86 -15.61
N LYS A 76 10.43 -1.85 -14.77
CA LYS A 76 10.62 -3.27 -15.10
C LYS A 76 9.50 -3.76 -16.03
N ASP A 77 9.83 -4.75 -16.84
CA ASP A 77 8.83 -5.46 -17.64
C ASP A 77 8.25 -6.61 -16.82
N PHE A 78 7.00 -6.49 -16.40
CA PHE A 78 6.26 -7.51 -15.66
C PHE A 78 4.77 -7.41 -15.89
N THR A 79 4.05 -8.49 -15.64
CA THR A 79 2.58 -8.51 -15.54
C THR A 79 2.20 -9.01 -14.15
N GLY A 80 1.51 -8.18 -13.40
CA GLY A 80 1.14 -8.51 -12.03
C GLY A 80 0.86 -7.29 -11.16
N LEU A 81 1.25 -7.33 -9.91
CA LEU A 81 0.97 -6.31 -8.90
C LEU A 81 2.28 -5.71 -8.35
N CYS A 82 2.40 -4.39 -8.35
CA CYS A 82 3.34 -3.67 -7.50
C CYS A 82 2.57 -3.12 -6.29
N PHE A 83 2.85 -3.64 -5.11
CA PHE A 83 2.15 -3.28 -3.88
C PHE A 83 3.07 -2.50 -2.96
N THR A 84 2.76 -1.21 -2.77
CA THR A 84 3.57 -0.27 -2.00
C THR A 84 2.87 0.13 -0.71
N ASN A 85 3.62 0.16 0.39
CA ASN A 85 3.18 0.71 1.67
C ASN A 85 4.04 1.93 2.02
N LEU A 86 3.41 3.12 2.08
CA LEU A 86 4.04 4.38 2.48
C LEU A 86 3.77 4.61 3.97
N VAL A 87 4.74 4.25 4.80
CA VAL A 87 4.57 4.08 6.26
C VAL A 87 4.64 5.35 7.10
N ASP A 88 5.14 6.47 6.57
CA ASP A 88 5.41 7.67 7.37
C ASP A 88 4.12 8.34 7.86
N TYR A 89 3.03 8.23 7.11
CA TYR A 89 1.72 8.77 7.51
C TYR A 89 1.31 8.28 8.89
N ASP A 90 1.43 6.98 9.10
CA ASP A 90 1.15 6.33 10.37
C ASP A 90 2.29 6.52 11.37
N MET A 91 3.51 6.10 10.99
CA MET A 91 4.65 6.01 11.91
C MET A 91 5.18 7.34 12.41
N LEU A 92 5.28 8.36 11.54
CA LEU A 92 5.89 9.64 11.88
C LEU A 92 4.86 10.67 12.31
N TYR A 93 3.64 10.61 11.75
CA TYR A 93 2.64 11.67 11.92
C TYR A 93 1.39 11.21 12.67
N GLY A 94 0.77 10.09 12.27
CA GLY A 94 -0.45 9.58 12.88
C GLY A 94 -0.29 9.26 14.36
N HIS A 95 0.61 8.35 14.70
CA HIS A 95 0.94 7.99 16.09
C HIS A 95 1.64 9.12 16.91
N ARG A 96 1.82 10.29 16.34
CA ARG A 96 2.42 11.45 16.98
C ARG A 96 1.46 12.64 17.10
N ASN A 97 0.24 12.48 16.61
CA ASN A 97 -0.75 13.57 16.52
C ASN A 97 -0.17 14.82 15.81
N ASP A 98 0.71 14.60 14.83
CA ASP A 98 1.34 15.66 14.04
C ASP A 98 0.49 15.95 12.80
N VAL A 99 -0.54 16.77 12.99
CA VAL A 99 -1.48 17.18 11.94
C VAL A 99 -0.76 17.89 10.79
N ASP A 100 0.15 18.81 11.13
CA ASP A 100 0.89 19.60 10.14
C ASP A 100 1.85 18.72 9.33
N GLY A 101 2.55 17.80 9.99
CA GLY A 101 3.42 16.84 9.34
C GLY A 101 2.63 15.89 8.40
N TYR A 102 1.48 15.42 8.86
CA TYR A 102 0.60 14.57 8.06
C TYR A 102 0.13 15.29 6.78
N ALA A 103 -0.35 16.54 6.93
CA ALA A 103 -0.79 17.36 5.80
C ALA A 103 0.34 17.64 4.81
N LYS A 104 1.55 17.97 5.31
CA LYS A 104 2.74 18.17 4.47
C LYS A 104 3.14 16.90 3.72
N ALA A 105 3.06 15.74 4.36
CA ALA A 105 3.35 14.46 3.71
C ALA A 105 2.35 14.14 2.58
N LEU A 106 1.06 14.45 2.76
CA LEU A 106 0.05 14.32 1.71
C LEU A 106 0.32 15.28 0.55
N THR A 107 0.63 16.53 0.84
CA THR A 107 0.98 17.53 -0.19
C THR A 107 2.21 17.08 -0.97
N HIS A 108 3.22 16.59 -0.28
CA HIS A 108 4.44 16.11 -0.92
C HIS A 108 4.19 14.87 -1.81
N PHE A 109 3.34 13.95 -1.38
CA PHE A 109 2.92 12.82 -2.23
C PHE A 109 2.19 13.31 -3.49
N ASP A 110 1.28 14.28 -3.33
CA ASP A 110 0.54 14.87 -4.47
C ASP A 110 1.49 15.54 -5.47
N GLU A 111 2.52 16.25 -5.00
CA GLU A 111 3.58 16.84 -5.83
C GLU A 111 4.40 15.77 -6.61
N ARG A 112 4.61 14.59 -6.00
CA ARG A 112 5.34 13.48 -6.60
C ARG A 112 4.47 12.56 -7.47
N LEU A 113 3.15 12.56 -7.27
CA LEU A 113 2.22 11.68 -7.98
C LEU A 113 2.34 11.76 -9.52
N PRO A 114 2.52 12.93 -10.15
CA PRO A 114 2.73 13.03 -11.59
C PRO A 114 3.90 12.18 -12.13
N GLU A 115 4.93 11.92 -11.34
CA GLU A 115 6.06 11.06 -11.73
C GLU A 115 5.60 9.61 -11.93
N LEU A 116 4.72 9.11 -11.06
CA LEU A 116 4.14 7.77 -11.17
C LEU A 116 3.11 7.71 -12.31
N LEU A 117 2.25 8.73 -12.43
CA LEU A 117 1.24 8.79 -13.50
C LEU A 117 1.88 8.77 -14.90
N ALA A 118 3.02 9.45 -15.07
CA ALA A 118 3.73 9.50 -16.34
C ALA A 118 4.36 8.16 -16.76
N LYS A 119 4.51 7.20 -15.83
CA LYS A 119 5.05 5.87 -16.08
C LYS A 119 3.99 4.79 -16.31
N LEU A 120 2.72 5.10 -16.07
CA LEU A 120 1.63 4.15 -16.32
C LEU A 120 1.54 3.81 -17.81
N ARG A 121 1.47 2.54 -18.09
CA ARG A 121 1.21 1.98 -19.42
C ARG A 121 -0.30 1.94 -19.68
N GLU A 122 -0.69 1.65 -20.90
CA GLU A 122 -2.10 1.59 -21.30
C GLU A 122 -2.92 0.62 -20.45
N ASP A 123 -2.34 -0.54 -20.12
CA ASP A 123 -3.00 -1.58 -19.31
C ASP A 123 -2.76 -1.44 -17.80
N ASP A 124 -2.06 -0.40 -17.34
CA ASP A 124 -1.80 -0.22 -15.91
C ASP A 124 -2.97 0.49 -15.22
N ILE A 125 -3.27 0.04 -14.00
CA ILE A 125 -4.23 0.67 -13.10
C ILE A 125 -3.50 1.05 -11.81
N LEU A 126 -3.53 2.34 -11.48
CA LEU A 126 -3.10 2.83 -10.18
C LEU A 126 -4.29 2.83 -9.21
N MET A 127 -4.11 2.20 -8.05
CA MET A 127 -5.04 2.28 -6.93
C MET A 127 -4.35 2.93 -5.74
N ILE A 128 -4.95 3.96 -5.16
CA ILE A 128 -4.47 4.63 -3.96
C ILE A 128 -5.53 4.43 -2.87
N THR A 129 -5.11 3.85 -1.76
CA THR A 129 -5.99 3.56 -0.62
C THR A 129 -5.21 3.66 0.70
N ALA A 130 -5.87 3.37 1.80
CA ALA A 130 -5.25 3.17 3.11
C ALA A 130 -5.75 1.87 3.73
N ASP A 131 -4.95 1.27 4.60
CA ASP A 131 -5.25 0.01 5.30
C ASP A 131 -6.13 0.24 6.54
N HIS A 132 -6.14 1.44 7.10
CA HIS A 132 -6.98 1.86 8.23
C HIS A 132 -7.19 3.37 8.25
N GLY A 133 -8.11 3.83 9.10
CA GLY A 133 -8.25 5.25 9.43
C GLY A 133 -7.09 5.73 10.30
N CYS A 134 -6.69 6.98 10.10
CA CYS A 134 -5.66 7.63 10.89
C CYS A 134 -5.91 9.14 10.91
N ASP A 135 -6.57 9.62 11.98
CA ASP A 135 -6.81 11.05 12.19
C ASP A 135 -5.88 11.58 13.27
N PRO A 136 -4.80 12.31 12.91
CA PRO A 136 -3.85 12.84 13.87
C PRO A 136 -4.44 13.96 14.74
N SER A 137 -5.66 14.44 14.47
CA SER A 137 -6.34 15.45 15.30
C SER A 137 -7.10 14.85 16.48
N THR A 138 -7.25 13.53 16.53
CA THR A 138 -7.89 12.85 17.66
C THR A 138 -6.99 12.86 18.92
N PRO A 139 -7.56 12.77 20.13
CA PRO A 139 -6.75 12.70 21.34
C PRO A 139 -5.91 11.42 21.50
N SER A 140 -6.28 10.35 20.78
CA SER A 140 -5.57 9.07 20.79
C SER A 140 -4.36 9.11 19.87
N THR A 141 -3.34 8.35 20.21
CA THR A 141 -2.20 8.03 19.32
C THR A 141 -2.40 6.70 18.58
N ASP A 142 -3.56 6.06 18.73
CA ASP A 142 -3.91 4.83 18.05
C ASP A 142 -4.61 5.11 16.71
N HIS A 143 -4.77 4.07 15.90
CA HIS A 143 -5.57 4.14 14.69
C HIS A 143 -7.01 4.56 14.98
N SER A 144 -7.62 5.22 14.03
CA SER A 144 -8.98 5.74 14.14
C SER A 144 -9.93 5.07 13.12
N ARG A 145 -11.19 5.46 13.09
CA ARG A 145 -12.25 4.71 12.38
C ARG A 145 -12.83 5.46 11.17
N GLU A 146 -12.06 6.36 10.61
CA GLU A 146 -12.46 7.07 9.38
C GLU A 146 -12.55 6.08 8.22
N TYR A 147 -13.43 6.40 7.28
CA TYR A 147 -13.44 5.72 5.99
C TYR A 147 -12.14 5.98 5.25
N THR A 148 -11.55 4.91 4.74
CA THR A 148 -10.35 5.02 3.91
C THR A 148 -10.71 5.38 2.47
N PRO A 149 -9.89 6.19 1.78
CA PRO A 149 -10.12 6.51 0.38
C PRO A 149 -9.88 5.27 -0.50
N LEU A 150 -10.52 5.26 -1.67
CA LEU A 150 -10.14 4.41 -2.79
C LEU A 150 -10.19 5.26 -4.05
N LEU A 151 -9.03 5.62 -4.56
CA LEU A 151 -8.87 6.35 -5.82
C LEU A 151 -8.30 5.40 -6.87
N MET A 152 -8.88 5.40 -8.05
CA MET A 152 -8.40 4.58 -9.16
C MET A 152 -8.16 5.44 -10.39
N TYR A 153 -7.07 5.16 -11.09
CA TYR A 153 -6.66 5.85 -12.30
C TYR A 153 -6.04 4.86 -13.30
N GLY A 154 -6.38 5.01 -14.57
CA GLY A 154 -5.88 4.20 -15.68
C GLY A 154 -6.75 4.35 -16.92
N ALA A 155 -6.26 3.90 -18.07
CA ALA A 155 -7.00 4.03 -19.34
C ALA A 155 -8.32 3.23 -19.34
N HIS A 156 -8.40 2.15 -18.58
CA HIS A 156 -9.59 1.30 -18.47
C HIS A 156 -10.51 1.68 -17.30
N ILE A 157 -10.22 2.77 -16.59
CA ILE A 157 -11.07 3.27 -15.50
C ILE A 157 -12.07 4.29 -16.04
N THR A 158 -13.35 4.08 -15.74
CA THR A 158 -14.40 5.05 -16.10
C THR A 158 -14.21 6.34 -15.29
N PRO A 159 -13.89 7.48 -15.94
CA PRO A 159 -13.67 8.74 -15.25
C PRO A 159 -14.90 9.20 -14.45
N GLY A 160 -14.67 9.68 -13.22
CA GLY A 160 -15.71 10.24 -12.36
C GLY A 160 -16.70 9.23 -11.80
N LYS A 161 -16.48 7.92 -12.00
CA LYS A 161 -17.32 6.87 -11.42
C LYS A 161 -17.18 6.86 -9.90
N ASN A 162 -18.32 6.96 -9.21
CA ASN A 162 -18.39 6.85 -7.76
C ASN A 162 -18.84 5.45 -7.37
N TYR A 163 -17.97 4.70 -6.73
CA TYR A 163 -18.23 3.33 -6.28
C TYR A 163 -18.97 3.24 -4.94
N GLY A 164 -19.30 4.38 -4.32
CA GLY A 164 -19.93 4.44 -3.00
C GLY A 164 -19.02 3.93 -1.89
N THR A 165 -19.61 3.73 -0.72
CA THR A 165 -18.91 3.12 0.41
C THR A 165 -18.95 1.61 0.29
N ARG A 166 -17.79 0.96 0.28
CA ARG A 166 -17.67 -0.49 0.19
C ARG A 166 -17.67 -1.12 1.58
N GLY A 167 -18.11 -2.37 1.64
CA GLY A 167 -18.22 -3.10 2.90
C GLY A 167 -16.95 -3.81 3.35
N SER A 168 -15.96 -3.93 2.47
CA SER A 168 -14.74 -4.71 2.74
C SER A 168 -13.55 -4.25 1.90
N PHE A 169 -12.35 -4.27 2.48
CA PHE A 169 -11.08 -4.14 1.74
C PHE A 169 -10.87 -5.32 0.76
N ALA A 170 -11.52 -6.45 0.98
CA ALA A 170 -11.45 -7.60 0.09
C ALA A 170 -11.98 -7.29 -1.33
N ASP A 171 -12.77 -6.22 -1.50
CA ASP A 171 -13.24 -5.76 -2.80
C ASP A 171 -12.09 -5.31 -3.71
N ILE A 172 -11.03 -4.73 -3.14
CA ILE A 172 -9.81 -4.39 -3.88
C ILE A 172 -9.15 -5.68 -4.40
N ALA A 173 -9.02 -6.69 -3.53
CA ALA A 173 -8.46 -7.98 -3.92
C ALA A 173 -9.28 -8.65 -5.01
N ALA A 174 -10.61 -8.66 -4.86
CA ALA A 174 -11.54 -9.21 -5.85
C ALA A 174 -11.42 -8.49 -7.20
N THR A 175 -11.28 -7.16 -7.18
CA THR A 175 -11.12 -6.33 -8.38
C THR A 175 -9.81 -6.66 -9.10
N ILE A 176 -8.70 -6.74 -8.38
CA ILE A 176 -7.39 -7.08 -8.95
C ILE A 176 -7.42 -8.50 -9.57
N LEU A 177 -7.97 -9.48 -8.86
CA LEU A 177 -8.08 -10.85 -9.39
C LEU A 177 -8.98 -10.91 -10.63
N SER A 178 -10.10 -10.19 -10.63
CA SER A 178 -11.01 -10.09 -11.78
C SER A 178 -10.33 -9.43 -12.98
N TYR A 179 -9.51 -8.39 -12.76
CA TYR A 179 -8.75 -7.74 -13.82
C TYR A 179 -7.77 -8.67 -14.53
N PHE A 180 -7.24 -9.66 -13.82
CA PHE A 180 -6.37 -10.70 -14.39
C PHE A 180 -7.10 -11.97 -14.81
N ASP A 181 -8.43 -11.99 -14.89
CA ASP A 181 -9.25 -13.16 -15.18
C ASP A 181 -8.99 -14.37 -14.25
N ILE A 182 -8.58 -14.08 -13.01
CA ILE A 182 -8.32 -15.10 -11.99
C ILE A 182 -9.62 -15.32 -11.19
N LYS A 183 -10.08 -16.59 -11.17
CA LYS A 183 -11.23 -16.96 -10.34
C LYS A 183 -10.90 -16.76 -8.88
N GLN A 184 -11.47 -15.72 -8.29
CA GLN A 184 -11.24 -15.32 -6.90
C GLN A 184 -11.68 -16.38 -5.88
N LYS A 185 -10.91 -16.46 -4.78
CA LYS A 185 -11.22 -17.25 -3.58
C LYS A 185 -11.28 -16.33 -2.34
N CYS A 186 -11.64 -15.07 -2.50
CA CYS A 186 -11.80 -14.11 -1.40
C CYS A 186 -13.28 -13.71 -1.21
N ALA A 187 -13.57 -13.09 -0.08
CA ALA A 187 -14.93 -12.68 0.28
C ALA A 187 -15.38 -11.37 -0.39
N GLY A 188 -14.49 -10.68 -1.12
CA GLY A 188 -14.80 -9.40 -1.74
C GLY A 188 -15.64 -9.52 -3.01
N GLU A 189 -16.25 -8.42 -3.40
CA GLU A 189 -16.97 -8.25 -4.66
C GLU A 189 -16.17 -7.32 -5.59
N PRO A 190 -15.86 -7.73 -6.84
CA PRO A 190 -15.08 -6.90 -7.75
C PRO A 190 -15.83 -5.62 -8.10
N LEU A 191 -15.09 -4.53 -8.24
CA LEU A 191 -15.59 -3.29 -8.79
C LEU A 191 -15.65 -3.41 -10.31
N GLU A 192 -16.69 -2.84 -10.90
CA GLU A 192 -16.77 -2.67 -12.35
C GLU A 192 -15.88 -1.47 -12.74
N LEU A 193 -14.80 -1.71 -13.44
CA LEU A 193 -13.79 -0.71 -13.83
C LEU A 193 -14.26 0.19 -14.97
#